data_867b0ab4a6d243491aef2f5de0f64299
#
_entry.id   867b0ab4a6d243491aef2f5de0f64299
#
_cell.length_a   1.000
_cell.length_b   1.000
_cell.length_c   1.000
_cell.angle_alpha   90.00
_cell.angle_beta   90.00
_cell.angle_gamma   90.00
#
_symmetry.space_group_name_H-M   'P 1'
#
loop_
_entity.id
_entity.type
_entity.pdbx_description
1 polymer ?
#
loop_
_entity_poly.entity_id
_entity_poly.type
_entity_poly.pdbx_seq_one_letter_code
_entity_poly.pdbx_strand_id
1 'polypeptide(L)'
;MSYEVDSTLVNSFKPEDYAEYVRLFKEFDKNSNAVIEKDEFKDLLKEVGITDLSKKDIKALFKDIDLNKDNVISFYEFLLIMKKIKP
;
A
#
# COMPACT_ATOMS: atom_id res chain seq x y z
N MET A 1 -10.99 6.31 -9.71
CA MET A 1 -10.35 5.12 -9.17
C MET A 1 -11.07 4.66 -7.93
N SER A 2 -10.92 3.41 -7.57
CA SER A 2 -11.71 2.84 -6.49
C SER A 2 -10.85 1.99 -5.57
N TYR A 3 -11.43 1.63 -4.43
CA TYR A 3 -10.81 0.70 -3.48
C TYR A 3 -11.17 -0.75 -3.80
N GLU A 4 -11.81 -0.98 -4.94
CA GLU A 4 -12.15 -2.32 -5.37
C GLU A 4 -10.90 -3.07 -5.81
N VAL A 5 -10.72 -4.27 -5.27
CA VAL A 5 -9.62 -5.15 -5.63
C VAL A 5 -10.16 -6.56 -5.78
N ASP A 6 -9.35 -7.43 -6.41
CA ASP A 6 -9.70 -8.83 -6.60
C ASP A 6 -10.00 -9.48 -5.25
N SER A 7 -11.11 -10.20 -5.16
CA SER A 7 -11.49 -10.89 -3.93
C SER A 7 -10.45 -11.92 -3.51
N THR A 8 -9.73 -12.51 -4.45
CA THR A 8 -8.65 -13.43 -4.13
C THR A 8 -7.56 -12.73 -3.33
N LEU A 9 -7.22 -11.51 -3.71
CA LEU A 9 -6.23 -10.72 -2.99
C LEU A 9 -6.76 -10.31 -1.61
N VAL A 10 -8.01 -9.86 -1.56
CA VAL A 10 -8.64 -9.49 -0.29
C VAL A 10 -8.63 -10.66 0.69
N ASN A 11 -8.99 -11.85 0.20
CA ASN A 11 -9.07 -13.04 1.04
C ASN A 11 -7.71 -13.57 1.48
N SER A 12 -6.61 -13.08 0.89
CA SER A 12 -5.27 -13.46 1.30
C SER A 12 -4.82 -12.73 2.57
N PHE A 13 -5.57 -11.72 2.99
CA PHE A 13 -5.29 -10.98 4.23
C PHE A 13 -6.31 -11.37 5.31
N LYS A 14 -5.92 -11.20 6.58
CA LYS A 14 -6.87 -11.34 7.67
C LYS A 14 -7.87 -10.17 7.60
N PRO A 15 -9.14 -10.40 7.91
CA PRO A 15 -10.15 -9.33 7.84
C PRO A 15 -9.76 -8.08 8.64
N GLU A 16 -9.19 -8.25 9.81
CA GLU A 16 -8.77 -7.15 10.68
C GLU A 16 -7.61 -6.36 10.05
N ASP A 17 -6.66 -7.06 9.43
CA ASP A 17 -5.53 -6.41 8.76
C ASP A 17 -6.01 -5.63 7.53
N TYR A 18 -6.88 -6.25 6.74
CA TYR A 18 -7.43 -5.61 5.57
C TYR A 18 -8.19 -4.33 5.94
N ALA A 19 -9.02 -4.40 6.97
CA ALA A 19 -9.79 -3.25 7.43
C ALA A 19 -8.87 -2.11 7.88
N GLU A 20 -7.77 -2.45 8.57
CA GLU A 20 -6.81 -1.45 8.99
C GLU A 20 -6.12 -0.79 7.80
N TYR A 21 -5.73 -1.58 6.79
CA TYR A 21 -5.09 -1.04 5.60
C TYR A 21 -6.00 -0.09 4.85
N VAL A 22 -7.29 -0.45 4.72
CA VAL A 22 -8.27 0.42 4.07
C VAL A 22 -8.38 1.75 4.82
N ARG A 23 -8.51 1.68 6.14
CA ARG A 23 -8.65 2.87 6.96
C ARG A 23 -7.44 3.79 6.84
N LEU A 24 -6.24 3.23 6.99
CA LEU A 24 -5.01 4.00 6.91
C LEU A 24 -4.80 4.59 5.53
N PHE A 25 -5.06 3.81 4.50
CA PHE A 25 -4.90 4.31 3.14
C PHE A 25 -5.84 5.49 2.89
N LYS A 26 -7.08 5.40 3.36
CA LYS A 26 -8.04 6.50 3.21
C LYS A 26 -7.60 7.76 3.96
N GLU A 27 -6.98 7.61 5.11
CA GLU A 27 -6.47 8.75 5.86
C GLU A 27 -5.37 9.50 5.09
N PHE A 28 -4.55 8.76 4.35
CA PHE A 28 -3.45 9.35 3.59
C PHE A 28 -3.88 9.78 2.19
N ASP A 29 -5.04 9.31 1.73
CA ASP A 29 -5.57 9.65 0.40
C ASP A 29 -6.36 10.95 0.50
N LYS A 30 -5.65 12.06 0.44
CA LYS A 30 -6.24 13.39 0.65
C LYS A 30 -7.21 13.79 -0.47
N ASN A 31 -7.03 13.25 -1.65
CA ASN A 31 -7.85 13.60 -2.82
C ASN A 31 -8.97 12.62 -3.09
N SER A 32 -9.10 11.58 -2.26
CA SER A 32 -10.13 10.54 -2.39
C SER A 32 -10.16 9.88 -3.77
N ASN A 33 -9.00 9.72 -4.39
CA ASN A 33 -8.88 9.10 -5.72
C ASN A 33 -8.25 7.71 -5.66
N ALA A 34 -8.14 7.15 -4.46
CA ALA A 34 -7.60 5.80 -4.21
C ALA A 34 -6.12 5.67 -4.59
N VAL A 35 -5.36 6.77 -4.54
CA VAL A 35 -3.91 6.75 -4.73
C VAL A 35 -3.25 7.67 -3.70
N ILE A 36 -2.01 7.34 -3.34
CA ILE A 36 -1.20 8.17 -2.45
C ILE A 36 0.16 8.39 -3.10
N GLU A 37 0.86 9.44 -2.69
CA GLU A 37 2.20 9.71 -3.18
C GLU A 37 3.22 8.84 -2.45
N LYS A 38 4.39 8.65 -3.07
CA LYS A 38 5.47 7.84 -2.48
C LYS A 38 5.88 8.34 -1.10
N ASP A 39 5.93 9.66 -0.92
CA ASP A 39 6.33 10.24 0.37
C ASP A 39 5.30 9.90 1.44
N GLU A 40 4.03 9.93 1.08
CA GLU A 40 2.94 9.55 2.00
C GLU A 40 2.97 8.05 2.30
N PHE A 41 3.41 7.25 1.34
CA PHE A 41 3.53 5.81 1.55
C PHE A 41 4.52 5.47 2.66
N LYS A 42 5.62 6.20 2.74
CA LYS A 42 6.59 6.00 3.81
C LYS A 42 5.95 6.21 5.19
N ASP A 43 5.18 7.28 5.32
CA ASP A 43 4.49 7.57 6.57
C ASP A 43 3.44 6.52 6.88
N LEU A 44 2.76 6.03 5.84
CA LEU A 44 1.77 4.96 6.00
C LEU A 44 2.42 3.68 6.53
N LEU A 45 3.59 3.32 6.03
CA LEU A 45 4.32 2.14 6.52
C LEU A 45 4.66 2.27 7.99
N LYS A 46 5.04 3.46 8.43
CA LYS A 46 5.34 3.71 9.84
C LYS A 46 4.09 3.50 10.70
N GLU A 47 2.94 3.92 10.20
CA GLU A 47 1.68 3.76 10.91
C GLU A 47 1.28 2.29 11.08
N VAL A 48 1.61 1.44 10.10
CA VAL A 48 1.33 0.00 10.22
C VAL A 48 2.44 -0.73 11.00
N GLY A 49 3.44 -0.02 11.50
CA GLY A 49 4.49 -0.61 12.32
C GLY A 49 5.71 -1.11 11.56
N ILE A 50 5.83 -0.76 10.30
CA ILE A 50 6.97 -1.16 9.47
C ILE A 50 7.96 0.01 9.44
N THR A 51 8.97 -0.06 10.30
CA THR A 51 9.93 1.04 10.47
C THR A 51 11.35 0.67 10.08
N ASP A 52 11.59 -0.58 9.71
CA ASP A 52 12.92 -1.10 9.44
C ASP A 52 13.28 -1.14 7.95
N LEU A 53 12.43 -0.60 7.09
CA LEU A 53 12.71 -0.56 5.67
C LEU A 53 13.49 0.70 5.30
N SER A 54 14.58 0.53 4.57
CA SER A 54 15.36 1.65 4.04
C SER A 54 14.74 2.15 2.74
N LYS A 55 15.23 3.29 2.27
CA LYS A 55 14.79 3.84 0.97
C LYS A 55 15.08 2.86 -0.16
N LYS A 56 16.18 2.13 -0.08
CA LYS A 56 16.54 1.11 -1.08
C LYS A 56 15.52 -0.02 -1.10
N ASP A 57 15.09 -0.47 0.09
CA ASP A 57 14.10 -1.53 0.18
C ASP A 57 12.77 -1.13 -0.43
N ILE A 58 12.35 0.10 -0.16
CA ILE A 58 11.11 0.64 -0.72
C ILE A 58 11.20 0.73 -2.23
N LYS A 59 12.33 1.22 -2.76
CA LYS A 59 12.54 1.28 -4.21
C LYS A 59 12.50 -0.10 -4.85
N ALA A 60 13.08 -1.10 -4.19
CA ALA A 60 13.08 -2.46 -4.69
C ALA A 60 11.66 -3.03 -4.75
N LEU A 61 10.85 -2.74 -3.75
CA LEU A 61 9.45 -3.16 -3.74
C LEU A 61 8.68 -2.54 -4.90
N PHE A 62 8.90 -1.26 -5.16
CA PHE A 62 8.25 -0.58 -6.29
C PHE A 62 8.65 -1.21 -7.62
N LYS A 63 9.92 -1.54 -7.79
CA LYS A 63 10.41 -2.18 -9.00
C LYS A 63 9.76 -3.55 -9.21
N ASP A 64 9.65 -4.33 -8.14
CA ASP A 64 9.10 -5.68 -8.21
C ASP A 64 7.63 -5.69 -8.62
N ILE A 65 6.89 -4.66 -8.23
CA ILE A 65 5.45 -4.58 -8.48
C ILE A 65 5.16 -3.88 -9.80
N ASP A 66 6.21 -3.36 -10.45
CA ASP A 66 6.11 -2.68 -11.74
C ASP A 66 5.05 -1.57 -11.70
N LEU A 67 5.16 -0.73 -10.67
CA LEU A 67 4.26 0.40 -10.53
C LEU A 67 4.40 1.35 -11.70
N ASN A 68 3.29 1.90 -12.14
CA ASN A 68 3.31 2.97 -13.12
C ASN A 68 4.23 4.08 -12.62
N LYS A 69 5.03 4.64 -13.51
CA LYS A 69 6.06 5.62 -13.14
C LYS A 69 5.47 6.99 -12.76
N ASP A 70 4.30 7.00 -12.18
CA ASP A 70 3.54 8.21 -11.86
C ASP A 70 3.86 8.78 -10.49
N ASN A 71 4.77 8.14 -9.74
CA ASN A 71 5.12 8.53 -8.37
C ASN A 71 3.95 8.43 -7.39
N VAL A 72 2.91 7.66 -7.75
CA VAL A 72 1.76 7.42 -6.89
C VAL A 72 1.53 5.92 -6.76
N ILE A 73 0.87 5.54 -5.67
CA ILE A 73 0.59 4.15 -5.34
C ILE A 73 -0.92 4.01 -5.20
N SER A 74 -1.51 3.10 -5.98
CA SER A 74 -2.93 2.79 -5.85
C SER A 74 -3.14 1.85 -4.66
N PHE A 75 -4.39 1.72 -4.22
CA PHE A 75 -4.71 0.81 -3.13
C PHE A 75 -4.36 -0.63 -3.49
N TYR A 76 -4.63 -1.04 -4.72
CA TYR A 76 -4.28 -2.38 -5.19
C TYR A 76 -2.77 -2.62 -5.05
N GLU A 77 -1.96 -1.67 -5.52
CA GLU A 77 -0.51 -1.77 -5.45
C GLU A 77 -0.02 -1.79 -4.01
N PHE A 78 -0.66 -1.01 -3.15
CA PHE A 78 -0.35 -1.00 -1.73
C PHE A 78 -0.56 -2.39 -1.11
N LEU A 79 -1.68 -3.04 -1.43
CA LEU A 79 -1.94 -4.39 -0.93
C LEU A 79 -0.91 -5.39 -1.42
N LEU A 80 -0.48 -5.28 -2.68
CA LEU A 80 0.56 -6.15 -3.22
C LEU A 80 1.87 -5.99 -2.44
N ILE A 81 2.22 -4.75 -2.12
CA ILE A 81 3.42 -4.46 -1.33
C ILE A 81 3.30 -5.06 0.07
N MET A 82 2.16 -4.87 0.72
CA MET A 82 1.95 -5.38 2.07
C MET A 82 2.03 -6.91 2.10
N LYS A 83 1.54 -7.56 1.05
CA LYS A 83 1.61 -9.01 0.96
C LYS A 83 3.06 -9.50 0.87
N LYS A 84 3.94 -8.74 0.21
CA LYS A 84 5.37 -9.08 0.13
C LYS A 84 6.08 -8.87 1.45
N ILE A 85 5.71 -7.82 2.18
CA ILE A 85 6.35 -7.48 3.45
C ILE A 85 5.86 -8.39 4.58
N LYS A 86 4.56 -8.66 4.60
CA LYS A 86 3.93 -9.52 5.60
C LYS A 86 3.17 -10.65 4.90
N PRO A 87 3.88 -11.70 4.49
CA PRO A 87 3.23 -12.82 3.81
C PRO A 87 2.30 -13.63 4.73
#